data_b034dda285a013ecee275f0f2499e9ce
#
_entry.id   b034dda285a013ecee275f0f2499e9ce
#
_cell.length_a   1.000
_cell.length_b   1.000
_cell.length_c   1.000
_cell.angle_alpha   90.00
_cell.angle_beta   90.00
_cell.angle_gamma   90.00
#
_symmetry.space_group_name_H-M   'P 1'
#
loop_
_entity.id
_entity.type
_entity.pdbx_description
1 polymer ?
#
loop_
_entity_poly.entity_id
_entity_poly.type
_entity_poly.pdbx_seq_one_letter_code
_entity_poly.pdbx_strand_id
1 'polypeptide(L)'
;MAVKGLDTASNVTKIVDKIKDEGYSFVVRYYSKSENSKRMSTTESSAIAKAGLKRVVVYENLHNAYSKFSESIAKTDAGDAISQAKSHGQLSGTIYFAVDYDASAAQIDANIKKHFRVLQNMCNLAGYSLGVYGSTLVCKKLKEAGIVSKTWVANASGWGYGTTFSDYNIKQKSQITIGGITFD
;
A
#
# COMPACT_ATOMS: atom_id res chain seq x y z
N MET A 1 5.54 17.83 -12.27
CA MET A 1 6.67 17.39 -11.41
C MET A 1 6.20 16.24 -10.54
N ALA A 2 7.05 15.22 -10.31
CA ALA A 2 6.75 14.15 -9.37
C ALA A 2 6.78 14.72 -7.94
N VAL A 3 5.81 14.33 -7.11
CA VAL A 3 5.77 14.69 -5.69
C VAL A 3 6.53 13.66 -4.86
N LYS A 4 7.15 14.09 -3.76
CA LYS A 4 7.88 13.23 -2.83
C LYS A 4 6.96 12.79 -1.70
N GLY A 5 7.08 11.53 -1.32
CA GLY A 5 6.44 10.96 -0.15
C GLY A 5 7.36 10.02 0.60
N LEU A 6 6.90 9.55 1.73
CA LEU A 6 7.63 8.67 2.63
C LEU A 6 6.75 7.49 3.01
N ASP A 7 7.31 6.30 3.15
CA ASP A 7 6.59 5.17 3.74
C ASP A 7 7.36 4.61 4.95
N THR A 8 6.62 4.22 5.98
CA THR A 8 7.21 3.68 7.20
C THR A 8 6.23 2.83 8.00
N ALA A 9 6.74 1.82 8.66
CA ALA A 9 6.02 1.04 9.66
C ALA A 9 5.89 1.77 11.02
N SER A 10 6.64 2.83 11.24
CA SER A 10 6.68 3.56 12.51
C SER A 10 5.62 4.67 12.58
N ASN A 11 5.15 4.98 13.78
CA ASN A 11 4.23 6.10 14.04
C ASN A 11 4.94 7.44 13.83
N VAL A 12 4.37 8.30 13.00
CA VAL A 12 4.96 9.60 12.63
C VAL A 12 4.35 10.81 13.36
N THR A 13 3.43 10.59 14.29
CA THR A 13 2.67 11.66 14.96
C THR A 13 3.56 12.80 15.45
N LYS A 14 4.73 12.47 16.02
CA LYS A 14 5.65 13.45 16.64
C LYS A 14 6.51 14.23 15.64
N ILE A 15 6.53 13.83 14.37
CA ILE A 15 7.44 14.39 13.37
C ILE A 15 6.73 14.83 12.07
N VAL A 16 5.39 14.88 12.06
CA VAL A 16 4.63 15.24 10.85
C VAL A 16 4.99 16.64 10.33
N ASP A 17 5.20 17.61 11.23
CA ASP A 17 5.60 18.96 10.85
C ASP A 17 6.99 18.96 10.20
N LYS A 18 7.95 18.24 10.80
CA LYS A 18 9.28 18.09 10.23
C LYS A 18 9.24 17.44 8.83
N ILE A 19 8.43 16.40 8.64
CA ILE A 19 8.22 15.79 7.33
C ILE A 19 7.71 16.82 6.32
N LYS A 20 6.76 17.66 6.74
CA LYS A 20 6.21 18.72 5.89
C LYS A 20 7.26 19.77 5.53
N ASP A 21 8.04 20.21 6.52
CA ASP A 21 9.09 21.26 6.36
C ASP A 21 10.21 20.78 5.42
N GLU A 22 10.51 19.48 5.39
CA GLU A 22 11.45 18.88 4.45
C GLU A 22 10.89 18.71 3.03
N GLY A 23 9.66 19.20 2.78
CA GLY A 23 9.05 19.30 1.44
C GLY A 23 8.36 18.03 0.96
N TYR A 24 8.06 17.09 1.84
CA TYR A 24 7.27 15.90 1.49
C TYR A 24 5.78 16.27 1.40
N SER A 25 5.07 15.56 0.52
CA SER A 25 3.66 15.84 0.21
C SER A 25 2.70 14.79 0.76
N PHE A 26 3.20 13.58 1.03
CA PHE A 26 2.38 12.49 1.55
C PHE A 26 3.20 11.53 2.42
N VAL A 27 2.49 10.81 3.28
CA VAL A 27 3.03 9.68 4.04
C VAL A 27 2.20 8.45 3.75
N VAL A 28 2.87 7.32 3.48
CA VAL A 28 2.23 6.01 3.37
C VAL A 28 2.27 5.35 4.74
N ARG A 29 1.11 4.92 5.21
CA ARG A 29 0.95 4.20 6.47
C ARG A 29 0.10 2.95 6.27
N TYR A 30 0.12 2.07 7.25
CA TYR A 30 -0.42 0.74 7.15
C TYR A 30 -1.80 0.61 7.78
N TYR A 31 -2.69 -0.07 7.08
CA TYR A 31 -3.82 -0.78 7.64
C TYR A 31 -3.42 -2.23 7.84
N SER A 32 -3.81 -2.84 8.95
CA SER A 32 -3.45 -4.21 9.29
C SER A 32 -4.48 -4.80 10.24
N LYS A 33 -4.70 -6.11 10.16
CA LYS A 33 -5.54 -6.83 11.11
C LYS A 33 -4.97 -6.79 12.52
N SER A 34 -3.66 -6.95 12.65
CA SER A 34 -2.98 -6.93 13.95
C SER A 34 -2.86 -5.51 14.48
N GLU A 35 -3.22 -5.31 15.73
CA GLU A 35 -2.98 -4.07 16.48
C GLU A 35 -1.53 -4.01 16.94
N ASN A 36 -0.63 -3.78 16.02
CA ASN A 36 0.79 -3.61 16.27
C ASN A 36 1.24 -2.16 15.93
N SER A 37 2.48 -1.84 16.21
CA SER A 37 3.07 -0.52 15.96
C SER A 37 3.04 -0.09 14.48
N LYS A 38 2.89 -1.04 13.56
CA LYS A 38 2.78 -0.80 12.13
C LYS A 38 1.44 -0.19 11.75
N ARG A 39 0.34 -0.60 12.44
CA ARG A 39 -1.00 -0.11 12.14
C ARG A 39 -1.14 1.37 12.50
N MET A 40 -1.58 2.17 11.54
CA MET A 40 -1.87 3.59 11.76
C MET A 40 -3.02 3.76 12.75
N SER A 41 -2.86 4.62 13.74
CA SER A 41 -3.93 5.01 14.66
C SER A 41 -4.77 6.17 14.11
N THR A 42 -5.97 6.37 14.64
CA THR A 42 -6.81 7.52 14.28
C THR A 42 -6.17 8.85 14.69
N THR A 43 -5.46 8.87 15.81
CA THR A 43 -4.68 10.04 16.27
C THR A 43 -3.57 10.38 15.27
N GLU A 44 -2.80 9.40 14.81
CA GLU A 44 -1.76 9.60 13.81
C GLU A 44 -2.36 10.06 12.47
N SER A 45 -3.44 9.42 12.03
CA SER A 45 -4.17 9.81 10.83
C SER A 45 -4.60 11.28 10.86
N SER A 46 -5.10 11.74 12.01
CA SER A 46 -5.49 13.13 12.23
C SER A 46 -4.29 14.09 12.24
N ALA A 47 -3.16 13.69 12.84
CA ALA A 47 -1.94 14.49 12.87
C ALA A 47 -1.38 14.71 11.45
N ILE A 48 -1.31 13.63 10.63
CA ILE A 48 -0.87 13.71 9.23
C ILE A 48 -1.74 14.72 8.45
N ALA A 49 -3.07 14.61 8.60
CA ALA A 49 -3.99 15.50 7.90
C ALA A 49 -3.87 16.96 8.36
N LYS A 50 -3.73 17.23 9.68
CA LYS A 50 -3.54 18.56 10.24
C LYS A 50 -2.25 19.23 9.76
N ALA A 51 -1.17 18.48 9.56
CA ALA A 51 0.08 18.97 8.99
C ALA A 51 -0.02 19.26 7.48
N GLY A 52 -1.17 19.04 6.84
CA GLY A 52 -1.37 19.24 5.41
C GLY A 52 -0.66 18.20 4.53
N LEU A 53 -0.34 17.04 5.09
CA LEU A 53 0.19 15.89 4.36
C LEU A 53 -0.96 15.01 3.87
N LYS A 54 -0.83 14.45 2.66
CA LYS A 54 -1.77 13.43 2.19
C LYS A 54 -1.45 12.08 2.83
N ARG A 55 -2.49 11.34 3.18
CA ARG A 55 -2.37 9.95 3.63
C ARG A 55 -2.50 9.03 2.42
N VAL A 56 -1.54 8.17 2.22
CA VAL A 56 -1.62 7.02 1.33
C VAL A 56 -1.63 5.78 2.23
N VAL A 57 -2.44 4.80 1.92
CA VAL A 57 -2.60 3.63 2.78
C VAL A 57 -2.34 2.34 2.04
N VAL A 58 -1.65 1.43 2.70
CA VAL A 58 -1.45 0.06 2.25
C VAL A 58 -1.98 -0.91 3.30
N TYR A 59 -2.80 -1.85 2.87
CA TYR A 59 -3.20 -2.97 3.72
C TYR A 59 -2.17 -4.09 3.59
N GLU A 60 -1.63 -4.50 4.72
CA GLU A 60 -0.70 -5.61 4.80
C GLU A 60 -0.97 -6.47 6.03
N ASN A 61 -1.28 -7.74 5.80
CA ASN A 61 -1.49 -8.74 6.82
C ASN A 61 -0.73 -10.03 6.46
N LEU A 62 0.60 -10.00 6.67
CA LEU A 62 1.48 -11.14 6.39
C LEU A 62 1.43 -11.62 4.91
N HIS A 63 1.30 -10.72 3.94
CA HIS A 63 1.26 -11.03 2.51
C HIS A 63 2.66 -11.30 1.91
N ASN A 64 3.50 -12.01 2.65
CA ASN A 64 4.90 -12.30 2.34
C ASN A 64 5.11 -13.74 1.81
N ALA A 65 4.05 -14.46 1.48
CA ALA A 65 4.11 -15.82 0.95
C ALA A 65 2.89 -16.15 0.08
N TYR A 66 3.08 -17.01 -0.91
CA TYR A 66 2.03 -17.44 -1.84
C TYR A 66 0.77 -17.99 -1.17
N SER A 67 0.92 -18.74 -0.06
CA SER A 67 -0.19 -19.29 0.71
C SER A 67 -1.13 -18.25 1.33
N LYS A 68 -0.76 -16.97 1.33
CA LYS A 68 -1.57 -15.86 1.85
C LYS A 68 -2.55 -15.28 0.81
N PHE A 69 -2.57 -15.82 -0.41
CA PHE A 69 -3.43 -15.35 -1.49
C PHE A 69 -4.52 -16.36 -1.83
N SER A 70 -5.73 -16.14 -1.34
CA SER A 70 -6.95 -16.87 -1.68
C SER A 70 -8.15 -15.93 -1.69
N GLU A 71 -9.25 -16.34 -2.30
CA GLU A 71 -10.49 -15.54 -2.33
C GLU A 71 -11.08 -15.35 -0.91
N SER A 72 -10.96 -16.37 -0.04
CA SER A 72 -11.41 -16.27 1.35
C SER A 72 -10.63 -15.24 2.14
N ILE A 73 -9.30 -15.26 2.03
CA ILE A 73 -8.42 -14.26 2.67
C ILE A 73 -8.74 -12.87 2.13
N ALA A 74 -8.89 -12.73 0.81
CA ALA A 74 -9.23 -11.45 0.19
C ALA A 74 -10.51 -10.82 0.73
N LYS A 75 -11.55 -11.62 0.99
CA LYS A 75 -12.80 -11.12 1.60
C LYS A 75 -12.57 -10.53 3.00
N THR A 76 -11.81 -11.22 3.82
CA THR A 76 -11.44 -10.75 5.16
C THR A 76 -10.62 -9.47 5.09
N ASP A 77 -9.57 -9.47 4.26
CA ASP A 77 -8.65 -8.34 4.12
C ASP A 77 -9.35 -7.09 3.59
N ALA A 78 -10.23 -7.24 2.59
CA ALA A 78 -11.04 -6.13 2.09
C ALA A 78 -11.97 -5.57 3.16
N GLY A 79 -12.65 -6.42 3.92
CA GLY A 79 -13.53 -6.02 5.02
C GLY A 79 -12.77 -5.21 6.08
N ASP A 80 -11.62 -5.71 6.52
CA ASP A 80 -10.77 -5.05 7.50
C ASP A 80 -10.23 -3.71 6.98
N ALA A 81 -9.71 -3.68 5.74
CA ALA A 81 -9.16 -2.46 5.14
C ALA A 81 -10.23 -1.37 4.97
N ILE A 82 -11.41 -1.73 4.48
CA ILE A 82 -12.55 -0.81 4.30
C ILE A 82 -13.04 -0.27 5.65
N SER A 83 -13.14 -1.15 6.67
CA SER A 83 -13.51 -0.75 8.03
C SER A 83 -12.52 0.27 8.60
N GLN A 84 -11.22 0.01 8.46
CA GLN A 84 -10.18 0.93 8.91
C GLN A 84 -10.21 2.24 8.13
N ALA A 85 -10.38 2.19 6.80
CA ALA A 85 -10.50 3.40 5.98
C ALA A 85 -11.63 4.32 6.50
N LYS A 86 -12.81 3.76 6.75
CA LYS A 86 -13.96 4.49 7.30
C LYS A 86 -13.65 5.07 8.68
N SER A 87 -13.06 4.29 9.58
CA SER A 87 -12.73 4.75 10.96
C SER A 87 -11.69 5.87 10.97
N HIS A 88 -10.83 5.94 9.95
CA HIS A 88 -9.83 7.00 9.78
C HIS A 88 -10.35 8.19 8.95
N GLY A 89 -11.63 8.22 8.60
CA GLY A 89 -12.23 9.29 7.81
C GLY A 89 -11.74 9.32 6.35
N GLN A 90 -11.24 8.21 5.83
CA GLN A 90 -10.96 8.06 4.40
C GLN A 90 -12.26 7.70 3.69
N LEU A 91 -12.93 8.69 3.13
CA LEU A 91 -14.24 8.50 2.49
C LEU A 91 -14.14 8.00 1.04
N SER A 92 -12.98 8.14 0.41
CA SER A 92 -12.71 7.75 -0.99
C SER A 92 -11.21 7.57 -1.24
N GLY A 93 -10.84 7.35 -2.49
CA GLY A 93 -9.45 7.25 -2.92
C GLY A 93 -8.98 5.81 -3.03
N THR A 94 -7.66 5.60 -2.98
CA THR A 94 -7.05 4.29 -3.23
C THR A 94 -6.65 3.62 -1.93
N ILE A 95 -6.98 2.33 -1.81
CA ILE A 95 -6.38 1.43 -0.82
C ILE A 95 -5.42 0.50 -1.57
N TYR A 96 -4.14 0.55 -1.24
CA TYR A 96 -3.15 -0.39 -1.77
C TYR A 96 -3.19 -1.68 -0.94
N PHE A 97 -2.98 -2.83 -1.61
CA PHE A 97 -2.78 -4.12 -0.94
C PHE A 97 -1.40 -4.65 -1.31
N ALA A 98 -0.70 -5.21 -0.32
CA ALA A 98 0.67 -5.64 -0.51
C ALA A 98 0.77 -7.05 -1.12
N VAL A 99 1.73 -7.24 -2.02
CA VAL A 99 2.32 -8.52 -2.40
C VAL A 99 3.80 -8.42 -2.04
N ASP A 100 4.11 -8.76 -0.79
CA ASP A 100 5.42 -8.47 -0.18
C ASP A 100 6.38 -9.67 -0.30
N TYR A 101 6.46 -10.22 -1.49
CA TYR A 101 7.45 -11.24 -1.89
C TYR A 101 7.60 -11.27 -3.40
N ASP A 102 8.66 -11.92 -3.89
CA ASP A 102 8.92 -12.03 -5.32
C ASP A 102 8.06 -13.13 -5.97
N ALA A 103 6.81 -12.78 -6.27
CA ALA A 103 5.85 -13.69 -6.87
C ALA A 103 6.18 -13.99 -8.33
N SER A 104 6.24 -15.28 -8.69
CA SER A 104 6.40 -15.72 -10.07
C SER A 104 5.15 -15.46 -10.93
N ALA A 105 5.32 -15.42 -12.25
CA ALA A 105 4.20 -15.28 -13.18
C ALA A 105 3.11 -16.33 -12.96
N ALA A 106 3.49 -17.59 -12.72
CA ALA A 106 2.56 -18.67 -12.46
C ALA A 106 1.75 -18.45 -11.17
N GLN A 107 2.38 -17.99 -10.10
CA GLN A 107 1.71 -17.67 -8.83
C GLN A 107 0.74 -16.49 -8.98
N ILE A 108 1.13 -15.47 -9.74
CA ILE A 108 0.27 -14.32 -10.03
C ILE A 108 -0.98 -14.77 -10.79
N ASP A 109 -0.81 -15.57 -11.84
CA ASP A 109 -1.92 -16.02 -12.69
C ASP A 109 -2.83 -17.02 -11.97
N ALA A 110 -2.29 -17.89 -11.12
CA ALA A 110 -3.06 -18.92 -10.42
C ALA A 110 -3.95 -18.38 -9.31
N ASN A 111 -3.39 -17.61 -8.37
CA ASN A 111 -4.09 -17.18 -7.15
C ASN A 111 -4.12 -15.67 -6.92
N ILE A 112 -3.01 -14.94 -7.18
CA ILE A 112 -2.96 -13.51 -6.83
C ILE A 112 -4.00 -12.72 -7.63
N LYS A 113 -4.17 -13.00 -8.91
CA LYS A 113 -5.23 -12.36 -9.71
C LYS A 113 -6.63 -12.64 -9.17
N LYS A 114 -6.92 -13.86 -8.73
CA LYS A 114 -8.23 -14.22 -8.15
C LYS A 114 -8.46 -13.46 -6.85
N HIS A 115 -7.47 -13.46 -5.96
CA HIS A 115 -7.47 -12.70 -4.72
C HIS A 115 -7.76 -11.21 -4.99
N PHE A 116 -7.01 -10.59 -5.90
CA PHE A 116 -7.16 -9.17 -6.23
C PHE A 116 -8.47 -8.84 -6.94
N ARG A 117 -9.10 -9.77 -7.68
CA ARG A 117 -10.45 -9.57 -8.22
C ARG A 117 -11.51 -9.46 -7.12
N VAL A 118 -11.39 -10.24 -6.05
CA VAL A 118 -12.27 -10.13 -4.88
C VAL A 118 -12.05 -8.78 -4.20
N LEU A 119 -10.79 -8.37 -3.98
CA LEU A 119 -10.47 -7.04 -3.43
C LEU A 119 -11.06 -5.93 -4.30
N GLN A 120 -10.93 -6.02 -5.64
CA GLN A 120 -11.45 -5.04 -6.59
C GLN A 120 -12.95 -4.86 -6.43
N ASN A 121 -13.70 -5.96 -6.43
CA ASN A 121 -15.15 -5.92 -6.30
C ASN A 121 -15.59 -5.28 -4.98
N MET A 122 -14.98 -5.68 -3.87
CA MET A 122 -15.34 -5.16 -2.55
C MET A 122 -14.94 -3.70 -2.37
N CYS A 123 -13.76 -3.30 -2.82
CA CYS A 123 -13.31 -1.91 -2.78
C CYS A 123 -14.23 -1.02 -3.63
N ASN A 124 -14.54 -1.42 -4.87
CA ASN A 124 -15.41 -0.66 -5.76
C ASN A 124 -16.83 -0.47 -5.18
N LEU A 125 -17.42 -1.53 -4.61
CA LEU A 125 -18.72 -1.44 -3.95
C LEU A 125 -18.72 -0.50 -2.74
N ALA A 126 -17.58 -0.37 -2.08
CA ALA A 126 -17.40 0.55 -0.95
C ALA A 126 -16.94 1.97 -1.35
N GLY A 127 -16.78 2.27 -2.65
CA GLY A 127 -16.38 3.58 -3.15
C GLY A 127 -14.87 3.83 -3.16
N TYR A 128 -14.04 2.78 -3.06
CA TYR A 128 -12.57 2.90 -3.10
C TYR A 128 -12.01 2.32 -4.40
N SER A 129 -10.92 2.92 -4.86
CA SER A 129 -10.08 2.35 -5.92
C SER A 129 -9.11 1.33 -5.33
N LEU A 130 -8.83 0.25 -6.07
CA LEU A 130 -7.84 -0.74 -5.69
C LEU A 130 -6.45 -0.38 -6.25
N GLY A 131 -5.44 -0.42 -5.39
CA GLY A 131 -4.03 -0.37 -5.74
C GLY A 131 -3.26 -1.63 -5.33
N VAL A 132 -2.07 -1.82 -5.88
CA VAL A 132 -1.15 -2.89 -5.48
C VAL A 132 0.23 -2.33 -5.16
N TYR A 133 0.84 -2.81 -4.06
CA TYR A 133 2.27 -2.72 -3.77
C TYR A 133 2.92 -4.06 -4.09
N GLY A 134 4.06 -4.06 -4.79
CA GLY A 134 4.80 -5.28 -5.08
C GLY A 134 5.89 -5.11 -6.13
N SER A 135 6.39 -6.24 -6.63
CA SER A 135 7.40 -6.25 -7.69
C SER A 135 6.90 -5.63 -8.99
N THR A 136 7.82 -5.26 -9.88
CA THR A 136 7.49 -4.78 -11.24
C THR A 136 6.61 -5.76 -12.00
N LEU A 137 6.85 -7.07 -11.85
CA LEU A 137 6.06 -8.13 -12.49
C LEU A 137 4.62 -8.18 -11.95
N VAL A 138 4.44 -8.11 -10.63
CA VAL A 138 3.13 -8.07 -9.98
C VAL A 138 2.33 -6.85 -10.44
N CYS A 139 2.94 -5.67 -10.34
CA CYS A 139 2.31 -4.41 -10.75
C CYS A 139 1.87 -4.45 -12.22
N LYS A 140 2.76 -4.87 -13.11
CA LYS A 140 2.49 -4.99 -14.54
C LYS A 140 1.31 -5.94 -14.80
N LYS A 141 1.39 -7.18 -14.32
CA LYS A 141 0.37 -8.21 -14.62
C LYS A 141 -1.02 -7.87 -14.07
N LEU A 142 -1.11 -7.27 -12.88
CA LEU A 142 -2.40 -6.88 -12.32
C LEU A 142 -2.99 -5.64 -13.01
N LYS A 143 -2.16 -4.70 -13.45
CA LYS A 143 -2.60 -3.52 -14.19
C LYS A 143 -3.04 -3.87 -15.61
N GLU A 144 -2.27 -4.66 -16.34
CA GLU A 144 -2.62 -5.13 -17.69
C GLU A 144 -3.90 -5.98 -17.69
N ALA A 145 -4.17 -6.71 -16.61
CA ALA A 145 -5.43 -7.46 -16.45
C ALA A 145 -6.64 -6.60 -16.06
N GLY A 146 -6.48 -5.27 -15.92
CA GLY A 146 -7.54 -4.34 -15.51
C GLY A 146 -8.04 -4.55 -14.07
N ILE A 147 -7.24 -5.21 -13.22
CA ILE A 147 -7.63 -5.55 -11.84
C ILE A 147 -7.34 -4.38 -10.89
N VAL A 148 -6.22 -3.69 -11.08
CA VAL A 148 -5.85 -2.53 -10.27
C VAL A 148 -5.76 -1.27 -11.12
N SER A 149 -6.16 -0.14 -10.55
CA SER A 149 -6.04 1.17 -11.20
C SER A 149 -4.74 1.88 -10.83
N LYS A 150 -4.13 1.52 -9.69
CA LYS A 150 -2.93 2.15 -9.14
C LYS A 150 -1.87 1.12 -8.78
N THR A 151 -0.61 1.48 -8.99
CA THR A 151 0.54 0.61 -8.73
C THR A 151 1.61 1.33 -7.94
N TRP A 152 2.19 0.63 -6.99
CA TRP A 152 3.33 1.07 -6.20
C TRP A 152 4.43 0.01 -6.30
N VAL A 153 5.50 0.33 -7.01
CA VAL A 153 6.62 -0.59 -7.25
C VAL A 153 7.58 -0.56 -6.07
N ALA A 154 7.86 -1.73 -5.52
CA ALA A 154 8.82 -1.95 -4.44
C ALA A 154 10.26 -1.69 -4.91
N ASN A 155 11.11 -1.21 -3.99
CA ASN A 155 12.56 -1.09 -4.19
C ASN A 155 13.29 -2.32 -3.64
N ALA A 156 12.96 -3.50 -4.17
CA ALA A 156 13.56 -4.77 -3.76
C ALA A 156 14.47 -5.30 -4.88
N SER A 157 15.77 -5.37 -4.59
CA SER A 157 16.75 -5.87 -5.57
C SER A 157 16.43 -7.30 -5.98
N GLY A 158 16.47 -7.57 -7.28
CA GLY A 158 16.21 -8.88 -7.85
C GLY A 158 14.73 -9.25 -8.02
N TRP A 159 13.81 -8.49 -7.45
CA TRP A 159 12.37 -8.77 -7.60
C TRP A 159 11.86 -8.44 -9.02
N GLY A 160 10.89 -9.21 -9.47
CA GLY A 160 10.21 -8.99 -10.75
C GLY A 160 10.85 -9.69 -11.93
N TYR A 161 11.83 -10.57 -11.72
CA TYR A 161 12.42 -11.42 -12.76
C TYR A 161 12.92 -10.62 -13.98
N GLY A 162 13.55 -9.46 -13.76
CA GLY A 162 14.03 -8.60 -14.84
C GLY A 162 12.93 -7.84 -15.62
N THR A 163 11.69 -7.89 -15.16
CA THR A 163 10.57 -7.20 -15.81
C THR A 163 10.73 -5.68 -15.71
N THR A 164 10.60 -4.99 -16.84
CA THR A 164 10.49 -3.54 -16.86
C THR A 164 9.03 -3.10 -16.76
N PHE A 165 8.77 -2.08 -15.94
CA PHE A 165 7.45 -1.48 -15.81
C PHE A 165 7.60 0.00 -15.45
N SER A 166 7.05 0.88 -16.28
CA SER A 166 7.16 2.34 -16.13
C SER A 166 5.81 3.04 -15.83
N ASP A 167 4.68 2.35 -16.02
CA ASP A 167 3.34 2.88 -15.78
C ASP A 167 2.93 2.70 -14.31
N TYR A 168 3.76 3.21 -13.40
CA TYR A 168 3.51 3.19 -11.96
C TYR A 168 3.06 4.56 -11.44
N ASN A 169 2.32 4.55 -10.34
CA ASN A 169 1.90 5.76 -9.62
C ASN A 169 2.88 6.12 -8.51
N ILE A 170 3.44 5.12 -7.83
CA ILE A 170 4.45 5.27 -6.79
C ILE A 170 5.60 4.32 -7.08
N LYS A 171 6.82 4.79 -6.83
CA LYS A 171 8.03 3.96 -6.87
C LYS A 171 8.84 4.20 -5.61
N GLN A 172 9.05 3.15 -4.84
CA GLN A 172 9.89 3.17 -3.64
C GLN A 172 11.35 3.47 -4.00
N LYS A 173 12.04 4.17 -3.15
CA LYS A 173 13.44 4.61 -3.32
C LYS A 173 14.30 4.06 -2.18
N SER A 174 15.55 4.51 -2.10
CA SER A 174 16.45 4.16 -1.01
C SER A 174 15.97 4.76 0.31
N GLN A 175 16.27 4.07 1.39
CA GLN A 175 15.92 4.47 2.75
C GLN A 175 16.54 5.80 3.15
N ILE A 176 15.81 6.56 3.94
CA ILE A 176 16.26 7.79 4.59
C ILE A 176 15.81 7.80 6.04
N THR A 177 16.42 8.65 6.86
CA THR A 177 16.02 8.83 8.27
C THR A 177 15.67 10.29 8.53
N ILE A 178 14.49 10.52 9.10
CA ILE A 178 13.99 11.83 9.52
C ILE A 178 13.52 11.72 10.98
N GLY A 179 14.02 12.60 11.85
CA GLY A 179 13.59 12.63 13.25
C GLY A 179 13.74 11.31 14.01
N GLY A 180 14.75 10.48 13.64
CA GLY A 180 15.00 9.17 14.24
C GLY A 180 14.10 8.04 13.71
N ILE A 181 13.23 8.32 12.71
CA ILE A 181 12.40 7.31 12.04
C ILE A 181 12.99 7.02 10.67
N THR A 182 13.12 5.73 10.34
CA THR A 182 13.53 5.27 9.01
C THR A 182 12.31 5.15 8.10
N PHE A 183 12.46 5.63 6.87
CA PHE A 183 11.49 5.59 5.79
C PHE A 183 12.08 4.90 4.57
N ASP A 184 11.24 4.19 3.83
CA ASP A 184 11.55 3.60 2.53
C ASP A 184 11.14 4.51 1.38
#